data_10833e351d2451c06cd2c2150a77aa0a
#
_entry.id   10833e351d2451c06cd2c2150a77aa0a
#
_cell.length_a   1.000
_cell.length_b   1.000
_cell.length_c   1.000
_cell.angle_alpha   90.00
_cell.angle_beta   90.00
_cell.angle_gamma   90.00
#
_symmetry.space_group_name_H-M   'P 1'
#
loop_
_entity.id
_entity.type
_entity.pdbx_description
1 polymer ?
#
loop_
_entity_poly.entity_id
_entity_poly.type
_entity_poly.pdbx_seq_one_letter_code
_entity_poly.pdbx_strand_id
1 'polypeptide(L)'
;MAPSGPVPGLDPRPERRATPPSAPVRLSGERISVQVRTPAPRHWLFRLFVLTLGTVCVVGWPYYSLPMGARVRSPLHPWLKPSGYIGQSAGMLALAIFLFLWLYPLRKKFRWLAFTGAVARWLDMHVLAALALPLLVAIHAAWRFTGLIGLGFWSMMVVWVSGLVGRYIYARIPRTKLGVELTIEEIAARRGALLGEIARSSGLDPGLVATTLAPRQAPVVRRGVLGTLWRMIADDLARRRAARKLRRLWEARGPRRRNNDREMLRATLRLARREMALAQQARMLDATHDVFRYWHVLHRPVAIAALIAVLIHVAVVVAVGATWLW
;
A
#
# COMPACT_ATOMS: atom_id res chain seq x y z
N MET A 1 -9.12 86.17 -11.92
CA MET A 1 -8.98 85.82 -13.32
C MET A 1 -7.61 85.24 -13.54
N ALA A 2 -7.50 83.89 -13.57
CA ALA A 2 -6.32 83.22 -14.09
C ALA A 2 -6.75 81.79 -14.47
N PRO A 3 -6.38 81.27 -15.66
CA PRO A 3 -6.92 80.07 -16.23
C PRO A 3 -6.23 78.86 -15.66
N SER A 4 -7.02 77.79 -15.46
CA SER A 4 -6.64 76.45 -15.11
C SER A 4 -5.80 75.78 -16.19
N GLY A 5 -4.57 75.30 -15.81
CA GLY A 5 -3.75 74.48 -16.70
C GLY A 5 -4.20 72.99 -16.72
N PRO A 6 -3.91 72.28 -17.77
CA PRO A 6 -4.35 70.87 -17.93
C PRO A 6 -3.58 69.86 -17.06
N VAL A 7 -4.34 68.90 -16.55
CA VAL A 7 -3.83 67.76 -15.82
C VAL A 7 -3.11 66.79 -16.80
N PRO A 8 -1.90 66.25 -16.51
CA PRO A 8 -1.19 65.31 -17.37
C PRO A 8 -1.87 63.94 -17.38
N GLY A 9 -1.94 63.36 -18.57
CA GLY A 9 -2.68 62.17 -18.92
C GLY A 9 -2.31 60.90 -18.15
N LEU A 10 -3.35 60.14 -17.85
CA LEU A 10 -3.30 58.75 -17.50
C LEU A 10 -2.84 57.92 -18.71
N ASP A 11 -1.71 57.31 -18.56
CA ASP A 11 -1.12 56.35 -19.50
C ASP A 11 -2.08 55.14 -19.67
N PRO A 12 -2.48 54.78 -20.90
CA PRO A 12 -3.36 53.63 -21.11
C PRO A 12 -2.58 52.34 -20.79
N ARG A 13 -3.11 51.55 -19.87
CA ARG A 13 -2.60 50.22 -19.58
C ARG A 13 -2.47 49.41 -20.86
N PRO A 14 -1.35 48.67 -21.08
CA PRO A 14 -1.21 47.82 -22.24
C PRO A 14 -2.27 46.72 -22.18
N GLU A 15 -3.08 46.65 -23.22
CA GLU A 15 -4.01 45.54 -23.47
C GLU A 15 -3.25 44.21 -23.35
N ARG A 16 -3.69 43.34 -22.42
CA ARG A 16 -3.24 41.94 -22.36
C ARG A 16 -3.57 41.32 -23.72
N ARG A 17 -2.56 41.16 -24.57
CA ARG A 17 -2.66 40.30 -25.74
C ARG A 17 -3.17 38.93 -25.27
N ALA A 18 -4.37 38.58 -25.73
CA ALA A 18 -4.90 37.24 -25.60
C ALA A 18 -3.88 36.28 -26.20
N THR A 19 -3.30 35.42 -25.38
CA THR A 19 -2.48 34.31 -25.86
C THR A 19 -3.34 33.46 -26.78
N PRO A 20 -2.89 33.13 -27.99
CA PRO A 20 -3.64 32.27 -28.89
C PRO A 20 -3.86 30.93 -28.20
N PRO A 21 -5.00 30.24 -28.46
CA PRO A 21 -5.26 28.94 -27.88
C PRO A 21 -4.08 28.01 -28.21
N SER A 22 -3.49 27.46 -27.19
CA SER A 22 -2.39 26.49 -27.30
C SER A 22 -2.78 25.42 -28.30
N ALA A 23 -1.95 25.23 -29.33
CA ALA A 23 -2.11 24.19 -30.33
C ALA A 23 -2.36 22.84 -29.62
N PRO A 24 -3.21 21.96 -30.18
CA PRO A 24 -3.47 20.65 -29.59
C PRO A 24 -2.14 19.91 -29.42
N VAL A 25 -1.81 19.57 -28.18
CA VAL A 25 -0.66 18.73 -27.86
C VAL A 25 -0.84 17.44 -28.65
N ARG A 26 -0.08 17.25 -29.70
CA ARG A 26 0.04 15.97 -30.40
C ARG A 26 0.62 15.00 -29.38
N LEU A 27 -0.25 14.20 -28.78
CA LEU A 27 0.16 13.01 -28.06
C LEU A 27 0.80 12.10 -29.11
N SER A 28 2.14 12.12 -29.16
CA SER A 28 2.91 11.16 -29.95
C SER A 28 2.40 9.78 -29.57
N GLY A 29 2.11 8.95 -30.57
CA GLY A 29 1.48 7.62 -30.44
C GLY A 29 2.31 6.58 -29.69
N GLU A 30 2.82 6.96 -28.55
CA GLU A 30 3.43 6.07 -27.58
C GLU A 30 2.34 5.23 -26.96
N ARG A 31 2.23 3.98 -27.39
CA ARG A 31 1.36 2.99 -26.77
C ARG A 31 1.68 2.99 -25.30
N ILE A 32 0.91 3.76 -24.51
CA ILE A 32 1.03 3.82 -23.05
C ILE A 32 0.51 2.48 -22.53
N SER A 33 1.32 1.45 -22.66
CA SER A 33 1.11 0.23 -21.92
C SER A 33 1.29 0.56 -20.44
N VAL A 34 0.18 0.83 -19.75
CA VAL A 34 0.14 0.81 -18.30
C VAL A 34 0.31 -0.65 -17.87
N GLN A 35 1.51 -1.16 -18.07
CA GLN A 35 1.93 -2.29 -17.29
C GLN A 35 2.16 -1.74 -15.88
N VAL A 36 1.21 -1.99 -14.97
CA VAL A 36 1.57 -2.25 -13.59
C VAL A 36 2.45 -3.50 -13.65
N ARG A 37 3.69 -3.30 -14.05
CA ARG A 37 4.72 -4.29 -13.86
C ARG A 37 5.06 -4.19 -12.38
N THR A 38 4.28 -4.88 -11.55
CA THR A 38 4.88 -5.49 -10.39
C THR A 38 5.93 -6.42 -10.98
N PRO A 39 7.24 -6.16 -10.84
CA PRO A 39 8.20 -7.22 -11.04
C PRO A 39 7.67 -8.30 -10.11
N ALA A 40 7.42 -9.50 -10.65
CA ALA A 40 7.17 -10.65 -9.82
C ALA A 40 8.46 -10.82 -9.01
N PRO A 41 8.55 -10.33 -7.75
CA PRO A 41 9.71 -10.64 -6.96
C PRO A 41 9.64 -12.14 -6.73
N ARG A 42 10.74 -12.70 -6.37
CA ARG A 42 10.87 -14.11 -5.97
C ARG A 42 9.96 -14.41 -4.77
N HIS A 43 8.64 -14.23 -4.93
CA HIS A 43 7.62 -14.49 -3.90
C HIS A 43 7.67 -15.94 -3.40
N TRP A 44 8.27 -16.84 -4.18
CA TRP A 44 8.45 -18.22 -3.77
C TRP A 44 9.41 -18.36 -2.58
N LEU A 45 10.51 -17.59 -2.54
CA LEU A 45 11.43 -17.59 -1.39
C LEU A 45 10.74 -17.08 -0.13
N PHE A 46 9.98 -15.98 -0.25
CA PHE A 46 9.21 -15.47 0.87
C PHE A 46 8.12 -16.46 1.31
N ARG A 47 7.42 -17.08 0.37
CA ARG A 47 6.43 -18.12 0.68
C ARG A 47 7.08 -19.32 1.38
N LEU A 48 8.22 -19.79 0.88
CA LEU A 48 8.98 -20.85 1.51
C LEU A 48 9.39 -20.48 2.94
N PHE A 49 9.90 -19.27 3.13
CA PHE A 49 10.26 -18.75 4.44
C PHE A 49 9.06 -18.73 5.40
N VAL A 50 7.93 -18.18 4.99
CA VAL A 50 6.70 -18.16 5.81
C VAL A 50 6.19 -19.57 6.08
N LEU A 51 6.26 -20.47 5.11
CA LEU A 51 5.91 -21.89 5.30
C LEU A 51 6.82 -22.56 6.34
N THR A 52 8.13 -22.32 6.28
CA THR A 52 9.09 -22.83 7.29
C THR A 52 8.73 -22.34 8.69
N LEU A 53 8.45 -21.03 8.85
CA LEU A 53 8.01 -20.48 10.14
C LEU A 53 6.69 -21.10 10.60
N GLY A 54 5.74 -21.27 9.68
CA GLY A 54 4.47 -21.93 9.95
C GLY A 54 4.67 -23.40 10.41
N THR A 55 5.57 -24.11 9.74
CA THR A 55 5.92 -25.49 10.13
C THR A 55 6.52 -25.54 11.54
N VAL A 56 7.44 -24.61 11.87
CA VAL A 56 8.00 -24.51 13.24
C VAL A 56 6.89 -24.26 14.27
N CYS A 57 5.91 -23.43 13.95
CA CYS A 57 4.77 -23.19 14.85
C CYS A 57 3.90 -24.43 15.03
N VAL A 58 3.57 -25.12 13.93
CA VAL A 58 2.71 -26.32 13.96
C VAL A 58 3.40 -27.47 14.68
N VAL A 59 4.65 -27.76 14.34
CA VAL A 59 5.44 -28.84 14.98
C VAL A 59 5.75 -28.50 16.44
N GLY A 60 6.00 -27.24 16.74
CA GLY A 60 6.23 -26.76 18.11
C GLY A 60 4.96 -26.58 18.94
N TRP A 61 3.76 -26.67 18.35
CA TRP A 61 2.51 -26.39 19.04
C TRP A 61 2.28 -27.24 20.30
N PRO A 62 2.60 -28.55 20.31
CA PRO A 62 2.52 -29.35 21.53
C PRO A 62 3.32 -28.78 22.71
N TYR A 63 4.50 -28.20 22.44
CA TYR A 63 5.29 -27.49 23.44
C TYR A 63 4.68 -26.13 23.83
N TYR A 64 4.28 -25.34 22.84
CA TYR A 64 3.77 -23.98 23.09
C TYR A 64 2.43 -23.98 23.85
N SER A 65 1.65 -25.05 23.74
CA SER A 65 0.37 -25.19 24.47
C SER A 65 0.53 -25.67 25.91
N LEU A 66 1.72 -26.16 26.32
CA LEU A 66 1.96 -26.64 27.67
C LEU A 66 1.96 -25.51 28.72
N PRO A 67 1.48 -25.77 29.95
CA PRO A 67 1.72 -24.89 31.09
C PRO A 67 3.22 -24.78 31.38
N MET A 68 3.64 -23.66 31.99
CA MET A 68 5.04 -23.30 32.17
C MET A 68 5.88 -24.43 32.84
N GLY A 69 5.38 -25.03 33.93
CA GLY A 69 6.05 -26.10 34.63
C GLY A 69 6.24 -27.37 33.81
N ALA A 70 5.33 -27.67 32.89
CA ALA A 70 5.44 -28.83 31.99
C ALA A 70 6.39 -28.55 30.82
N ARG A 71 6.53 -27.30 30.36
CA ARG A 71 7.48 -26.93 29.29
C ARG A 71 8.91 -27.25 29.64
N VAL A 72 9.32 -27.00 30.90
CA VAL A 72 10.69 -27.24 31.38
C VAL A 72 11.07 -28.72 31.30
N ARG A 73 10.09 -29.61 31.45
CA ARG A 73 10.30 -31.10 31.38
C ARG A 73 10.20 -31.63 29.95
N SER A 74 9.79 -30.82 29.00
CA SER A 74 9.66 -31.25 27.60
C SER A 74 11.03 -31.39 26.92
N PRO A 75 11.27 -32.44 26.11
CA PRO A 75 12.49 -32.60 25.34
C PRO A 75 12.69 -31.48 24.31
N LEU A 76 11.62 -30.75 23.93
CA LEU A 76 11.67 -29.61 23.03
C LEU A 76 12.09 -28.30 23.72
N HIS A 77 12.18 -28.28 25.07
CA HIS A 77 12.49 -27.06 25.82
C HIS A 77 13.84 -26.42 25.43
N PRO A 78 14.95 -27.17 25.28
CA PRO A 78 16.22 -26.57 24.86
C PRO A 78 16.15 -25.85 23.48
N TRP A 79 15.26 -26.31 22.62
CA TRP A 79 15.10 -25.79 21.26
C TRP A 79 14.13 -24.58 21.17
N LEU A 80 12.99 -24.70 21.86
CA LEU A 80 11.83 -23.78 21.62
C LEU A 80 11.63 -22.73 22.71
N LYS A 81 12.39 -22.77 23.83
CA LYS A 81 12.39 -21.66 24.82
C LYS A 81 12.96 -20.38 24.19
N PRO A 82 12.64 -19.18 24.71
CA PRO A 82 13.13 -17.91 24.16
C PRO A 82 14.66 -17.84 23.98
N SER A 83 15.42 -18.36 24.92
CA SER A 83 16.89 -18.50 24.89
C SER A 83 17.37 -19.80 24.27
N GLY A 84 16.49 -20.63 23.71
CA GLY A 84 16.85 -21.89 23.03
C GLY A 84 17.27 -21.65 21.58
N TYR A 85 17.81 -22.72 20.97
CA TYR A 85 18.37 -22.59 19.61
C TYR A 85 17.42 -21.98 18.60
N ILE A 86 16.17 -22.46 18.48
CA ILE A 86 15.18 -21.94 17.56
C ILE A 86 14.62 -20.59 18.05
N GLY A 87 14.30 -20.50 19.35
CA GLY A 87 13.74 -19.29 19.92
C GLY A 87 14.66 -18.09 19.79
N GLN A 88 15.94 -18.22 20.15
CA GLN A 88 16.92 -17.15 20.04
C GLN A 88 17.28 -16.84 18.57
N SER A 89 17.45 -17.87 17.73
CA SER A 89 17.69 -17.64 16.29
C SER A 89 16.55 -16.85 15.64
N ALA A 90 15.29 -17.14 16.01
CA ALA A 90 14.14 -16.37 15.56
C ALA A 90 14.20 -14.91 16.06
N GLY A 91 14.65 -14.68 17.30
CA GLY A 91 14.86 -13.35 17.86
C GLY A 91 15.95 -12.57 17.13
N MET A 92 17.11 -13.19 16.87
CA MET A 92 18.21 -12.57 16.12
C MET A 92 17.79 -12.22 14.69
N LEU A 93 17.07 -13.12 14.01
CA LEU A 93 16.56 -12.86 12.68
C LEU A 93 15.49 -11.76 12.69
N ALA A 94 14.62 -11.74 13.69
CA ALA A 94 13.64 -10.68 13.88
C ALA A 94 14.33 -9.33 14.09
N LEU A 95 15.40 -9.27 14.90
CA LEU A 95 16.21 -8.06 15.10
C LEU A 95 16.85 -7.61 13.77
N ALA A 96 17.48 -8.52 13.03
CA ALA A 96 18.10 -8.19 11.75
C ALA A 96 17.08 -7.61 10.76
N ILE A 97 15.90 -8.23 10.64
CA ILE A 97 14.80 -7.73 9.83
C ILE A 97 14.32 -6.37 10.35
N PHE A 98 14.16 -6.21 11.65
CA PHE A 98 13.70 -4.97 12.27
C PHE A 98 14.66 -3.81 11.97
N LEU A 99 15.97 -4.02 12.10
CA LEU A 99 16.99 -3.02 11.72
C LEU A 99 16.97 -2.74 10.22
N PHE A 100 16.80 -3.77 9.38
CA PHE A 100 16.63 -3.59 7.93
C PHE A 100 15.45 -2.66 7.59
N LEU A 101 14.34 -2.72 8.34
CA LEU A 101 13.19 -1.84 8.10
C LEU A 101 13.55 -0.37 8.25
N TRP A 102 14.54 -0.02 9.07
CA TRP A 102 15.01 1.36 9.27
C TRP A 102 15.84 1.88 8.10
N LEU A 103 16.34 1.02 7.22
CA LEU A 103 17.03 1.45 6.00
C LEU A 103 16.10 2.16 5.02
N TYR A 104 14.80 1.85 5.02
CA TYR A 104 13.84 2.52 4.14
C TYR A 104 13.71 4.03 4.43
N PRO A 105 13.43 4.50 5.66
CA PRO A 105 13.42 5.92 5.97
C PRO A 105 14.77 6.60 5.73
N LEU A 106 15.91 5.93 5.99
CA LEU A 106 17.24 6.42 5.66
C LEU A 106 17.40 6.62 4.15
N ARG A 107 17.03 5.63 3.33
CA ARG A 107 17.03 5.73 1.86
C ARG A 107 16.14 6.88 1.35
N LYS A 108 15.01 7.14 2.02
CA LYS A 108 14.12 8.25 1.66
C LYS A 108 14.73 9.60 2.04
N LYS A 109 15.45 9.69 3.15
CA LYS A 109 16.04 10.94 3.66
C LYS A 109 17.34 11.31 2.93
N PHE A 110 18.21 10.33 2.66
CA PHE A 110 19.55 10.56 2.12
C PHE A 110 19.63 10.30 0.63
N ARG A 111 19.86 11.35 -0.17
CA ARG A 111 19.93 11.26 -1.65
C ARG A 111 21.16 10.49 -2.13
N TRP A 112 22.26 10.46 -1.36
CA TRP A 112 23.45 9.70 -1.71
C TRP A 112 23.21 8.19 -1.80
N LEU A 113 22.17 7.67 -1.12
CA LEU A 113 21.72 6.28 -1.25
C LEU A 113 20.92 6.01 -2.54
N ALA A 114 20.83 6.97 -3.48
CA ALA A 114 20.05 6.81 -4.72
C ALA A 114 20.54 5.66 -5.59
N PHE A 115 21.84 5.31 -5.52
CA PHE A 115 22.43 4.17 -6.23
C PHE A 115 21.80 2.82 -5.84
N THR A 116 21.19 2.71 -4.66
CA THR A 116 20.54 1.47 -4.19
C THR A 116 19.18 1.20 -4.86
N GLY A 117 18.72 2.08 -5.76
CA GLY A 117 17.52 1.91 -6.57
C GLY A 117 16.31 2.75 -6.14
N ALA A 118 15.18 2.49 -6.78
CA ALA A 118 13.95 3.27 -6.58
C ALA A 118 13.35 3.11 -5.18
N VAL A 119 12.89 4.22 -4.59
CA VAL A 119 12.25 4.26 -3.26
C VAL A 119 11.02 3.35 -3.18
N ALA A 120 10.28 3.19 -4.28
CA ALA A 120 9.13 2.28 -4.33
C ALA A 120 9.53 0.82 -4.10
N ARG A 121 10.68 0.38 -4.63
CA ARG A 121 11.21 -0.97 -4.40
C ARG A 121 11.59 -1.17 -2.93
N TRP A 122 12.21 -0.16 -2.31
CA TRP A 122 12.55 -0.18 -0.89
C TRP A 122 11.30 -0.27 -0.01
N LEU A 123 10.22 0.44 -0.38
CA LEU A 123 8.93 0.32 0.31
C LEU A 123 8.35 -1.10 0.20
N ASP A 124 8.42 -1.70 -1.00
CA ASP A 124 7.92 -3.07 -1.20
C ASP A 124 8.73 -4.08 -0.38
N MET A 125 10.06 -3.96 -0.32
CA MET A 125 10.92 -4.79 0.54
C MET A 125 10.64 -4.57 2.03
N HIS A 126 10.47 -3.31 2.45
CA HIS A 126 10.10 -2.96 3.83
C HIS A 126 8.79 -3.66 4.24
N VAL A 127 7.75 -3.53 3.43
CA VAL A 127 6.44 -4.16 3.72
C VAL A 127 6.56 -5.70 3.74
N LEU A 128 7.26 -6.28 2.76
CA LEU A 128 7.43 -7.72 2.67
C LEU A 128 8.19 -8.28 3.88
N ALA A 129 9.28 -7.64 4.27
CA ALA A 129 10.08 -8.04 5.42
C ALA A 129 9.28 -7.90 6.73
N ALA A 130 8.50 -6.81 6.87
CA ALA A 130 7.66 -6.60 8.05
C ALA A 130 6.59 -7.69 8.23
N LEU A 131 6.09 -8.31 7.13
CA LEU A 131 5.06 -9.36 7.22
C LEU A 131 5.53 -10.61 7.98
N ALA A 132 6.82 -10.87 8.05
CA ALA A 132 7.37 -12.03 8.76
C ALA A 132 7.54 -11.80 10.27
N LEU A 133 7.65 -10.54 10.71
CA LEU A 133 8.00 -10.20 12.09
C LEU A 133 7.05 -10.76 13.15
N PRO A 134 5.70 -10.68 13.01
CA PRO A 134 4.80 -11.21 14.03
C PRO A 134 5.04 -12.68 14.35
N LEU A 135 5.28 -13.48 13.31
CA LEU A 135 5.50 -14.91 13.45
C LEU A 135 6.87 -15.22 14.07
N LEU A 136 7.92 -14.52 13.62
CA LEU A 136 9.26 -14.65 14.21
C LEU A 136 9.27 -14.28 15.68
N VAL A 137 8.64 -13.15 16.04
CA VAL A 137 8.60 -12.70 17.44
C VAL A 137 7.70 -13.61 18.29
N ALA A 138 6.64 -14.19 17.72
CA ALA A 138 5.83 -15.20 18.42
C ALA A 138 6.63 -16.46 18.74
N ILE A 139 7.44 -16.97 17.80
CA ILE A 139 8.37 -18.10 18.03
C ILE A 139 9.40 -17.72 19.08
N HIS A 140 10.05 -16.56 18.97
CA HIS A 140 11.03 -16.05 19.92
C HIS A 140 10.45 -15.93 21.34
N ALA A 141 9.24 -15.40 21.48
CA ALA A 141 8.54 -15.28 22.75
C ALA A 141 7.97 -16.62 23.26
N ALA A 142 8.17 -17.72 22.56
CA ALA A 142 7.56 -19.01 22.83
C ALA A 142 6.04 -18.92 23.03
N TRP A 143 5.36 -18.07 22.22
CA TRP A 143 3.93 -17.79 22.27
C TRP A 143 3.44 -17.24 23.64
N ARG A 144 4.30 -16.49 24.32
CA ARG A 144 3.95 -15.83 25.59
C ARG A 144 3.83 -14.34 25.37
N PHE A 145 2.61 -13.85 25.53
CA PHE A 145 2.26 -12.44 25.26
C PHE A 145 1.75 -11.71 26.50
N THR A 146 2.24 -12.12 27.68
CA THR A 146 1.88 -11.55 28.98
C THR A 146 3.06 -10.82 29.61
N GLY A 147 2.78 -9.94 30.57
CA GLY A 147 3.79 -9.15 31.28
C GLY A 147 4.57 -8.20 30.36
N LEU A 148 5.81 -7.90 30.72
CA LEU A 148 6.69 -6.98 29.98
C LEU A 148 7.01 -7.46 28.58
N ILE A 149 7.18 -8.77 28.39
CA ILE A 149 7.41 -9.39 27.07
C ILE A 149 6.20 -9.18 26.16
N GLY A 150 4.99 -9.37 26.72
CA GLY A 150 3.74 -9.11 26.02
C GLY A 150 3.59 -7.66 25.57
N LEU A 151 4.00 -6.70 26.40
CA LEU A 151 3.96 -5.29 26.05
C LEU A 151 4.81 -5.00 24.80
N GLY A 152 6.01 -5.56 24.71
CA GLY A 152 6.87 -5.44 23.54
C GLY A 152 6.23 -6.03 22.28
N PHE A 153 5.65 -7.23 22.38
CA PHE A 153 4.94 -7.87 21.26
C PHE A 153 3.75 -7.03 20.79
N TRP A 154 2.88 -6.59 21.69
CA TRP A 154 1.70 -5.82 21.33
C TRP A 154 2.05 -4.44 20.77
N SER A 155 3.09 -3.79 21.28
CA SER A 155 3.60 -2.53 20.71
C SER A 155 4.07 -2.73 19.26
N MET A 156 4.81 -3.80 19.00
CA MET A 156 5.20 -4.17 17.63
C MET A 156 3.98 -4.46 16.75
N MET A 157 2.94 -5.15 17.28
CA MET A 157 1.70 -5.43 16.53
C MET A 157 0.97 -4.15 16.14
N VAL A 158 0.95 -3.12 17.00
CA VAL A 158 0.37 -1.81 16.68
C VAL A 158 1.13 -1.16 15.50
N VAL A 159 2.46 -1.17 15.52
CA VAL A 159 3.28 -0.67 14.40
C VAL A 159 3.00 -1.47 13.13
N TRP A 160 2.95 -2.78 13.23
CA TRP A 160 2.70 -3.68 12.11
C TRP A 160 1.33 -3.46 11.45
N VAL A 161 0.26 -3.43 12.24
CA VAL A 161 -1.10 -3.13 11.76
C VAL A 161 -1.15 -1.74 11.11
N SER A 162 -0.56 -0.73 11.77
CA SER A 162 -0.52 0.62 11.21
C SER A 162 0.26 0.67 9.89
N GLY A 163 1.33 -0.14 9.74
CA GLY A 163 2.08 -0.29 8.49
C GLY A 163 1.23 -0.89 7.36
N LEU A 164 0.38 -1.90 7.65
CA LEU A 164 -0.58 -2.44 6.68
C LEU A 164 -1.61 -1.39 6.25
N VAL A 165 -2.14 -0.61 7.19
CA VAL A 165 -3.05 0.51 6.91
C VAL A 165 -2.36 1.54 6.02
N GLY A 166 -1.13 1.92 6.34
CA GLY A 166 -0.33 2.85 5.52
C GLY A 166 -0.10 2.33 4.11
N ARG A 167 0.23 1.04 3.94
CA ARG A 167 0.38 0.40 2.63
C ARG A 167 -0.93 0.41 1.84
N TYR A 168 -2.04 0.14 2.51
CA TYR A 168 -3.36 0.19 1.90
C TYR A 168 -3.69 1.59 1.38
N ILE A 169 -3.45 2.64 2.19
CA ILE A 169 -3.66 4.04 1.81
C ILE A 169 -2.74 4.43 0.65
N TYR A 170 -1.44 4.11 0.77
CA TYR A 170 -0.42 4.42 -0.23
C TYR A 170 -0.77 3.87 -1.62
N ALA A 171 -1.32 2.67 -1.68
CA ALA A 171 -1.74 2.03 -2.94
C ALA A 171 -2.93 2.75 -3.63
N ARG A 172 -3.56 3.70 -2.96
CA ARG A 172 -4.68 4.48 -3.50
C ARG A 172 -4.27 5.81 -4.13
N ILE A 173 -3.07 6.27 -3.88
CA ILE A 173 -2.54 7.49 -4.51
C ILE A 173 -2.14 7.14 -5.94
N PRO A 174 -2.79 7.74 -6.97
CA PRO A 174 -2.48 7.46 -8.36
C PRO A 174 -1.10 8.02 -8.73
N ARG A 175 -0.29 7.20 -9.37
CA ARG A 175 1.09 7.56 -9.75
C ARG A 175 1.43 7.10 -11.14
N THR A 176 2.39 7.80 -11.76
CA THR A 176 3.03 7.37 -13.00
C THR A 176 3.89 6.13 -12.76
N LYS A 177 4.42 5.53 -13.84
CA LYS A 177 5.41 4.43 -13.74
C LYS A 177 6.69 4.85 -13.00
N LEU A 178 7.05 6.12 -13.05
CA LEU A 178 8.20 6.70 -12.36
C LEU A 178 7.93 7.08 -10.90
N GLY A 179 6.70 6.89 -10.41
CA GLY A 179 6.31 7.19 -9.03
C GLY A 179 5.87 8.63 -8.79
N VAL A 180 5.75 9.45 -9.85
CA VAL A 180 5.21 10.81 -9.79
C VAL A 180 3.68 10.72 -9.66
N GLU A 181 3.09 11.57 -8.81
CA GLU A 181 1.64 11.63 -8.66
C GLU A 181 0.99 12.22 -9.91
N LEU A 182 -0.19 11.70 -10.26
CA LEU A 182 -0.96 12.17 -11.42
C LEU A 182 -1.81 13.37 -11.04
N THR A 183 -1.90 14.35 -11.94
CA THR A 183 -2.85 15.45 -11.81
C THR A 183 -4.29 14.98 -12.07
N ILE A 184 -5.27 15.80 -11.66
CA ILE A 184 -6.70 15.50 -11.88
C ILE A 184 -6.99 15.42 -13.37
N GLU A 185 -6.39 16.32 -14.18
CA GLU A 185 -6.54 16.37 -15.63
C GLU A 185 -5.97 15.11 -16.29
N GLU A 186 -4.78 14.67 -15.87
CA GLU A 186 -4.17 13.44 -16.37
C GLU A 186 -5.01 12.19 -16.01
N ILE A 187 -5.60 12.18 -14.81
CA ILE A 187 -6.52 11.11 -14.41
C ILE A 187 -7.77 11.11 -15.27
N ALA A 188 -8.36 12.30 -15.53
CA ALA A 188 -9.55 12.45 -16.37
C ALA A 188 -9.28 11.98 -17.81
N ALA A 189 -8.17 12.40 -18.40
CA ALA A 189 -7.74 11.97 -19.74
C ALA A 189 -7.56 10.43 -19.82
N ARG A 190 -6.91 9.82 -18.83
CA ARG A 190 -6.72 8.37 -18.78
C ARG A 190 -8.04 7.60 -18.63
N ARG A 191 -8.97 8.14 -17.84
CA ARG A 191 -10.31 7.54 -17.69
C ARG A 191 -11.08 7.59 -19.00
N GLY A 192 -11.08 8.72 -19.72
CA GLY A 192 -11.71 8.86 -21.03
C GLY A 192 -11.16 7.84 -22.04
N ALA A 193 -9.85 7.68 -22.11
CA ALA A 193 -9.19 6.68 -22.96
C ALA A 193 -9.62 5.24 -22.62
N LEU A 194 -9.68 4.89 -21.33
CA LEU A 194 -10.12 3.57 -20.89
C LEU A 194 -11.58 3.28 -21.20
N LEU A 195 -12.48 4.25 -21.01
CA LEU A 195 -13.90 4.12 -21.36
C LEU A 195 -14.08 3.89 -22.86
N GLY A 196 -13.35 4.63 -23.72
CA GLY A 196 -13.35 4.41 -25.17
C GLY A 196 -12.81 3.03 -25.56
N GLU A 197 -11.78 2.53 -24.90
CA GLU A 197 -11.24 1.19 -25.15
C GLU A 197 -12.22 0.09 -24.71
N ILE A 198 -12.90 0.28 -23.55
CA ILE A 198 -13.93 -0.64 -23.05
C ILE A 198 -15.11 -0.71 -24.03
N ALA A 199 -15.60 0.44 -24.49
CA ALA A 199 -16.72 0.51 -25.45
C ALA A 199 -16.36 -0.22 -26.74
N ARG A 200 -15.19 0.04 -27.32
CA ARG A 200 -14.70 -0.64 -28.53
C ARG A 200 -14.51 -2.13 -28.35
N SER A 201 -13.93 -2.57 -27.24
CA SER A 201 -13.64 -3.99 -26.98
C SER A 201 -14.88 -4.78 -26.58
N SER A 202 -15.86 -4.14 -25.94
CA SER A 202 -17.09 -4.81 -25.49
C SER A 202 -18.21 -4.83 -26.52
N GLY A 203 -18.16 -3.90 -27.50
CA GLY A 203 -19.30 -3.62 -28.40
C GLY A 203 -20.55 -3.17 -27.64
N LEU A 204 -20.40 -2.74 -26.37
CA LEU A 204 -21.46 -2.14 -25.57
C LEU A 204 -21.60 -0.67 -25.91
N ASP A 205 -22.83 -0.13 -25.78
CA ASP A 205 -23.04 1.29 -25.89
C ASP A 205 -22.15 2.05 -24.89
N PRO A 206 -21.39 3.06 -25.34
CA PRO A 206 -20.52 3.85 -24.45
C PRO A 206 -21.26 4.46 -23.26
N GLY A 207 -22.51 4.89 -23.45
CA GLY A 207 -23.34 5.45 -22.38
C GLY A 207 -23.69 4.39 -21.33
N LEU A 208 -24.03 3.16 -21.75
CA LEU A 208 -24.29 2.04 -20.84
C LEU A 208 -23.02 1.63 -20.07
N VAL A 209 -21.86 1.66 -20.71
CA VAL A 209 -20.59 1.40 -20.04
C VAL A 209 -20.29 2.49 -19.00
N ALA A 210 -20.41 3.74 -19.38
CA ALA A 210 -20.16 4.88 -18.50
C ALA A 210 -21.10 4.86 -17.28
N THR A 211 -22.41 4.65 -17.47
CA THR A 211 -23.39 4.58 -16.37
C THR A 211 -23.19 3.35 -15.47
N THR A 212 -22.82 2.20 -16.04
CA THR A 212 -22.56 0.98 -15.27
C THR A 212 -21.29 1.11 -14.41
N LEU A 213 -20.28 1.77 -14.93
CA LEU A 213 -18.99 2.00 -14.25
C LEU A 213 -18.97 3.30 -13.46
N ALA A 214 -19.99 4.17 -13.65
CA ALA A 214 -20.08 5.42 -12.91
C ALA A 214 -19.99 5.16 -11.39
N PRO A 215 -19.08 5.83 -10.72
CA PRO A 215 -18.98 5.72 -9.28
C PRO A 215 -20.26 6.28 -8.65
N ARG A 216 -20.74 5.65 -7.59
CA ARG A 216 -21.87 6.13 -6.82
C ARG A 216 -21.57 7.55 -6.34
N GLN A 217 -22.32 8.53 -6.83
CA GLN A 217 -22.13 9.95 -6.55
C GLN A 217 -22.62 10.32 -5.14
N ALA A 218 -22.03 9.73 -4.10
CA ALA A 218 -22.25 10.24 -2.77
C ALA A 218 -21.25 11.37 -2.49
N PRO A 219 -21.70 12.56 -2.06
CA PRO A 219 -20.81 13.69 -1.77
C PRO A 219 -19.74 13.26 -0.75
N VAL A 220 -18.51 13.75 -0.96
CA VAL A 220 -17.41 13.51 -0.01
C VAL A 220 -17.66 14.40 1.21
N VAL A 221 -18.52 13.95 2.10
CA VAL A 221 -18.64 14.58 3.43
C VAL A 221 -17.29 14.31 4.12
N ARG A 222 -16.64 15.34 4.63
CA ARG A 222 -15.44 15.24 5.46
C ARG A 222 -15.77 14.43 6.71
N ARG A 223 -15.58 13.14 6.63
CA ARG A 223 -15.67 12.22 7.76
C ARG A 223 -14.24 12.03 8.27
N GLY A 224 -14.06 11.87 9.59
CA GLY A 224 -12.75 11.62 10.17
C GLY A 224 -12.01 10.43 9.52
N VAL A 225 -10.76 10.21 9.89
CA VAL A 225 -9.87 9.18 9.31
C VAL A 225 -10.54 7.81 9.18
N LEU A 226 -11.21 7.33 10.23
CA LEU A 226 -11.91 6.04 10.25
C LEU A 226 -13.06 5.98 9.25
N GLY A 227 -13.86 7.06 9.15
CA GLY A 227 -14.95 7.15 8.17
C GLY A 227 -14.44 7.14 6.72
N THR A 228 -13.29 7.77 6.47
CA THR A 228 -12.63 7.76 5.15
C THR A 228 -12.11 6.37 4.80
N LEU A 229 -11.45 5.69 5.74
CA LEU A 229 -10.97 4.30 5.54
C LEU A 229 -12.13 3.34 5.27
N TRP A 230 -13.20 3.43 6.07
CA TRP A 230 -14.40 2.62 5.85
C TRP A 230 -15.00 2.84 4.47
N ARG A 231 -15.08 4.09 4.03
CA ARG A 231 -15.57 4.43 2.69
C ARG A 231 -14.67 3.86 1.58
N MET A 232 -13.35 3.91 1.74
CA MET A 232 -12.42 3.27 0.80
C MET A 232 -12.69 1.77 0.67
N ILE A 233 -12.94 1.08 1.78
CA ILE A 233 -13.27 -0.36 1.78
C ILE A 233 -14.64 -0.59 1.12
N ALA A 234 -15.65 0.22 1.45
CA ALA A 234 -16.99 0.11 0.87
C ALA A 234 -16.96 0.33 -0.66
N ASP A 235 -16.17 1.29 -1.14
CA ASP A 235 -15.98 1.55 -2.57
C ASP A 235 -15.26 0.37 -3.25
N ASP A 236 -14.31 -0.29 -2.59
CA ASP A 236 -13.65 -1.49 -3.12
C ASP A 236 -14.64 -2.65 -3.30
N LEU A 237 -15.57 -2.81 -2.36
CA LEU A 237 -16.64 -3.80 -2.47
C LEU A 237 -17.64 -3.43 -3.58
N ALA A 238 -17.97 -2.15 -3.71
CA ALA A 238 -18.85 -1.65 -4.79
C ALA A 238 -18.25 -1.91 -6.18
N ARG A 239 -16.93 -1.70 -6.34
CA ARG A 239 -16.21 -2.02 -7.60
C ARG A 239 -16.29 -3.51 -7.95
N ARG A 240 -16.16 -4.39 -6.95
CA ARG A 240 -16.31 -5.84 -7.18
C ARG A 240 -17.74 -6.19 -7.63
N ARG A 241 -18.76 -5.50 -7.11
CA ARG A 241 -20.17 -5.67 -7.52
C ARG A 241 -20.41 -5.14 -8.93
N ALA A 242 -19.87 -3.97 -9.28
CA ALA A 242 -19.96 -3.39 -10.62
C ALA A 242 -19.29 -4.28 -11.67
N ALA A 243 -18.11 -4.81 -11.38
CA ALA A 243 -17.43 -5.75 -12.28
C ALA A 243 -18.23 -7.05 -12.50
N ARG A 244 -18.94 -7.54 -11.46
CA ARG A 244 -19.85 -8.69 -11.58
C ARG A 244 -21.09 -8.36 -12.41
N LYS A 245 -21.64 -7.13 -12.26
CA LYS A 245 -22.77 -6.67 -13.07
C LYS A 245 -22.38 -6.57 -14.55
N LEU A 246 -21.21 -5.99 -14.85
CA LEU A 246 -20.71 -5.90 -16.23
C LEU A 246 -20.52 -7.30 -16.86
N ARG A 247 -19.99 -8.25 -16.09
CA ARG A 247 -19.87 -9.63 -16.53
C ARG A 247 -21.23 -10.24 -16.87
N ARG A 248 -22.25 -10.06 -16.03
CA ARG A 248 -23.63 -10.56 -16.28
C ARG A 248 -24.24 -9.93 -17.54
N LEU A 249 -24.06 -8.62 -17.74
CA LEU A 249 -24.53 -7.92 -18.94
C LEU A 249 -23.86 -8.47 -20.21
N TRP A 250 -22.59 -8.82 -20.12
CA TRP A 250 -21.87 -9.47 -21.21
C TRP A 250 -22.41 -10.86 -21.51
N GLU A 251 -22.60 -11.68 -20.47
CA GLU A 251 -23.11 -13.07 -20.59
C GLU A 251 -24.56 -13.10 -21.11
N ALA A 252 -25.38 -12.11 -20.77
CA ALA A 252 -26.78 -12.00 -21.22
C ALA A 252 -26.96 -11.72 -22.74
N ARG A 253 -25.90 -11.36 -23.46
CA ARG A 253 -25.94 -11.11 -24.92
C ARG A 253 -26.02 -12.37 -25.78
N GLY A 254 -26.08 -13.55 -25.16
CA GLY A 254 -26.21 -14.82 -25.82
C GLY A 254 -24.88 -15.48 -26.25
N PRO A 255 -24.88 -16.76 -26.57
CA PRO A 255 -23.68 -17.52 -26.85
C PRO A 255 -23.09 -17.13 -28.22
N ARG A 256 -22.12 -16.23 -28.22
CA ARG A 256 -21.23 -16.03 -29.35
C ARG A 256 -20.15 -17.11 -29.28
N ARG A 257 -20.23 -18.08 -30.17
CA ARG A 257 -19.36 -19.28 -30.30
C ARG A 257 -17.93 -18.96 -30.80
N ARG A 258 -17.26 -17.92 -30.32
CA ARG A 258 -15.87 -17.67 -30.68
C ARG A 258 -14.94 -18.00 -29.49
N ASN A 259 -13.90 -18.78 -29.74
CA ASN A 259 -12.85 -19.10 -28.75
C ASN A 259 -12.23 -17.86 -28.10
N ASN A 260 -12.37 -16.70 -28.76
CA ASN A 260 -11.85 -15.41 -28.30
C ASN A 260 -12.75 -14.67 -27.28
N ASP A 261 -14.00 -15.09 -27.09
CA ASP A 261 -14.96 -14.34 -26.25
C ASP A 261 -14.56 -14.32 -24.78
N ARG A 262 -13.98 -15.41 -24.28
CA ARG A 262 -13.49 -15.46 -22.88
C ARG A 262 -12.28 -14.56 -22.63
N GLU A 263 -11.38 -14.46 -23.60
CA GLU A 263 -10.21 -13.58 -23.49
C GLU A 263 -10.62 -12.12 -23.60
N MET A 264 -11.53 -11.81 -24.50
CA MET A 264 -12.11 -10.48 -24.67
C MET A 264 -12.86 -10.03 -23.41
N LEU A 265 -13.68 -10.89 -22.82
CA LEU A 265 -14.35 -10.62 -21.54
C LEU A 265 -13.33 -10.35 -20.42
N ARG A 266 -12.28 -11.17 -20.31
CA ARG A 266 -11.21 -10.95 -19.32
C ARG A 266 -10.47 -9.65 -19.55
N ALA A 267 -10.21 -9.26 -20.79
CA ALA A 267 -9.58 -7.99 -21.16
C ALA A 267 -10.48 -6.81 -20.77
N THR A 268 -11.75 -6.84 -21.18
CA THR A 268 -12.76 -5.82 -20.86
C THR A 268 -12.93 -5.65 -19.36
N LEU A 269 -13.05 -6.73 -18.61
CA LEU A 269 -13.15 -6.67 -17.15
C LEU A 269 -11.88 -6.12 -16.48
N ARG A 270 -10.70 -6.36 -17.07
CA ARG A 270 -9.44 -5.72 -16.57
C ARG A 270 -9.46 -4.23 -16.78
N LEU A 271 -9.86 -3.77 -17.98
CA LEU A 271 -9.99 -2.33 -18.29
C LEU A 271 -11.04 -1.65 -17.40
N ALA A 272 -12.21 -2.24 -17.23
CA ALA A 272 -13.26 -1.74 -16.36
C ALA A 272 -12.81 -1.60 -14.89
N ARG A 273 -12.06 -2.59 -14.37
CA ARG A 273 -11.50 -2.50 -13.02
C ARG A 273 -10.47 -1.38 -12.89
N ARG A 274 -9.67 -1.11 -13.94
CA ARG A 274 -8.71 -0.01 -13.96
C ARG A 274 -9.41 1.34 -13.98
N GLU A 275 -10.43 1.50 -14.84
CA GLU A 275 -11.23 2.72 -14.90
C GLU A 275 -11.87 3.04 -13.54
N MET A 276 -12.59 2.07 -12.96
CA MET A 276 -13.21 2.24 -11.66
C MET A 276 -12.21 2.56 -10.54
N ALA A 277 -10.98 2.01 -10.62
CA ALA A 277 -9.93 2.33 -9.67
C ALA A 277 -9.48 3.79 -9.80
N LEU A 278 -9.23 4.25 -11.03
CA LEU A 278 -8.85 5.65 -11.29
C LEU A 278 -9.98 6.62 -10.90
N ALA A 279 -11.22 6.28 -11.20
CA ALA A 279 -12.39 7.07 -10.80
C ALA A 279 -12.50 7.24 -9.27
N GLN A 280 -12.23 6.18 -8.53
CA GLN A 280 -12.20 6.22 -7.06
C GLN A 280 -11.01 7.05 -6.55
N GLN A 281 -9.82 6.83 -7.13
CA GLN A 281 -8.62 7.57 -6.75
C GLN A 281 -8.79 9.07 -6.97
N ALA A 282 -9.34 9.50 -8.11
CA ALA A 282 -9.63 10.89 -8.39
C ALA A 282 -10.58 11.53 -7.36
N ARG A 283 -11.67 10.83 -7.02
CA ARG A 283 -12.67 11.34 -6.06
C ARG A 283 -12.17 11.44 -4.63
N MET A 284 -11.25 10.59 -4.25
CA MET A 284 -10.77 10.50 -2.87
C MET A 284 -9.34 11.02 -2.70
N LEU A 285 -8.79 11.70 -3.70
CA LEU A 285 -7.39 12.12 -3.70
C LEU A 285 -7.05 12.94 -2.45
N ASP A 286 -7.77 14.03 -2.21
CA ASP A 286 -7.53 14.92 -1.07
C ASP A 286 -7.73 14.20 0.27
N ALA A 287 -8.84 13.45 0.41
CA ALA A 287 -9.11 12.68 1.61
C ALA A 287 -8.04 11.60 1.86
N THR A 288 -7.50 11.01 0.80
CA THR A 288 -6.41 10.02 0.89
C THR A 288 -5.11 10.68 1.36
N HIS A 289 -4.79 11.87 0.87
CA HIS A 289 -3.63 12.66 1.31
C HIS A 289 -3.74 13.04 2.78
N ASP A 290 -4.92 13.52 3.22
CA ASP A 290 -5.17 13.87 4.62
C ASP A 290 -4.98 12.65 5.54
N VAL A 291 -5.61 11.52 5.21
CA VAL A 291 -5.45 10.28 6.00
C VAL A 291 -4.01 9.80 6.01
N PHE A 292 -3.29 9.90 4.88
CA PHE A 292 -1.89 9.52 4.80
C PHE A 292 -0.98 10.41 5.64
N ARG A 293 -1.28 11.71 5.72
CA ARG A 293 -0.57 12.65 6.59
C ARG A 293 -0.78 12.30 8.07
N TYR A 294 -2.04 12.09 8.51
CA TYR A 294 -2.35 11.67 9.88
C TYR A 294 -1.70 10.33 10.23
N TRP A 295 -1.73 9.37 9.30
CA TRP A 295 -1.07 8.10 9.48
C TRP A 295 0.44 8.26 9.72
N HIS A 296 1.13 9.12 8.98
CA HIS A 296 2.56 9.38 9.19
C HIS A 296 2.84 9.95 10.58
N VAL A 297 1.99 10.86 11.05
CA VAL A 297 2.12 11.48 12.40
C VAL A 297 1.99 10.43 13.50
N LEU A 298 1.16 9.40 13.32
CA LEU A 298 0.97 8.34 14.31
C LEU A 298 2.00 7.21 14.17
N HIS A 299 2.25 6.75 12.95
CA HIS A 299 3.12 5.59 12.70
C HIS A 299 4.57 5.84 13.11
N ARG A 300 5.12 7.02 12.82
CA ARG A 300 6.54 7.33 13.06
C ARG A 300 6.93 7.34 14.53
N PRO A 301 6.23 8.05 15.44
CA PRO A 301 6.56 8.02 16.86
C PRO A 301 6.48 6.61 17.46
N VAL A 302 5.43 5.86 17.11
CA VAL A 302 5.25 4.48 17.62
C VAL A 302 6.37 3.56 17.10
N ALA A 303 6.81 3.71 15.85
CA ALA A 303 7.93 2.97 15.32
C ALA A 303 9.25 3.32 16.02
N ILE A 304 9.47 4.60 16.34
CA ILE A 304 10.66 5.06 17.12
C ILE A 304 10.61 4.47 18.54
N ALA A 305 9.47 4.54 19.21
CA ALA A 305 9.31 3.94 20.53
C ALA A 305 9.57 2.42 20.51
N ALA A 306 9.09 1.72 19.48
CA ALA A 306 9.37 0.30 19.29
C ALA A 306 10.88 0.04 19.06
N LEU A 307 11.58 0.90 18.31
CA LEU A 307 13.03 0.79 18.14
C LEU A 307 13.77 0.90 19.46
N ILE A 308 13.45 1.92 20.25
CA ILE A 308 14.07 2.14 21.56
C ILE A 308 13.80 0.92 22.47
N ALA A 309 12.57 0.45 22.52
CA ALA A 309 12.20 -0.73 23.32
C ALA A 309 12.97 -2.00 22.91
N VAL A 310 13.12 -2.24 21.60
CA VAL A 310 13.89 -3.38 21.08
C VAL A 310 15.37 -3.24 21.44
N LEU A 311 15.97 -2.06 21.29
CA LEU A 311 17.37 -1.83 21.62
C LEU A 311 17.63 -2.01 23.13
N ILE A 312 16.74 -1.51 24.00
CA ILE A 312 16.81 -1.75 25.44
C ILE A 312 16.68 -3.25 25.75
N HIS A 313 15.72 -3.94 25.13
CA HIS A 313 15.54 -5.37 25.31
C HIS A 313 16.81 -6.15 24.96
N VAL A 314 17.41 -5.87 23.81
CA VAL A 314 18.66 -6.51 23.38
C VAL A 314 19.80 -6.22 24.33
N ALA A 315 19.97 -4.94 24.75
CA ALA A 315 21.00 -4.56 25.70
C ALA A 315 20.86 -5.31 27.04
N VAL A 316 19.65 -5.43 27.57
CA VAL A 316 19.36 -6.16 28.82
C VAL A 316 19.65 -7.66 28.64
N VAL A 317 19.21 -8.28 27.55
CA VAL A 317 19.42 -9.72 27.29
C VAL A 317 20.91 -10.03 27.19
N VAL A 318 21.69 -9.19 26.52
CA VAL A 318 23.14 -9.33 26.40
C VAL A 318 23.83 -9.11 27.77
N ALA A 319 23.44 -8.07 28.50
CA ALA A 319 24.02 -7.75 29.81
C ALA A 319 23.77 -8.84 30.86
N VAL A 320 22.61 -9.52 30.79
CA VAL A 320 22.27 -10.63 31.72
C VAL A 320 22.87 -11.98 31.27
N GLY A 321 23.52 -12.03 30.10
CA GLY A 321 24.07 -13.28 29.55
C GLY A 321 23.01 -14.31 29.16
N ALA A 322 21.76 -13.89 28.90
CA ALA A 322 20.66 -14.77 28.56
C ALA A 322 20.70 -15.21 27.07
N THR A 323 21.89 -15.51 26.58
CA THR A 323 22.14 -15.95 25.20
C THR A 323 22.83 -17.29 25.17
N TRP A 324 22.63 -18.09 24.12
CA TRP A 324 23.36 -19.36 23.93
C TRP A 324 24.74 -19.15 23.23
N LEU A 325 25.12 -17.89 22.95
CA LEU A 325 26.39 -17.57 22.31
C LEU A 325 27.58 -17.57 23.26
N TRP A 326 27.34 -17.55 24.58
CA TRP A 326 28.30 -17.71 25.68
C TRP A 326 27.67 -18.38 26.87
#